data_1ead3f30c17ab57abd83fa905b454d0c
#
_entry.id   1ead3f30c17ab57abd83fa905b454d0c
#
_cell.length_a   1.000
_cell.length_b   1.000
_cell.length_c   1.000
_cell.angle_alpha   90.00
_cell.angle_beta   90.00
_cell.angle_gamma   90.00
#
_symmetry.space_group_name_H-M   'P 1'
#
loop_
_entity.id
_entity.type
_entity.pdbx_description
1 polymer ?
#
loop_
_entity_poly.entity_id
_entity_poly.type
_entity_poly.pdbx_seq_one_letter_code
_entity_poly.pdbx_strand_id
1 'polypeptide(L)'
;MTRIEGETAQAKGADGARRAKRWLESTTRVNAQWVNPDPPAVPKLTFSWPHGGQNFSFDLGGLLKYGDFDGHVFFAESKNYAAPSDLSDHYSKFLAQCYVADLDKPGYCDHFMWIAWSPHNITKWPELTTADYVREPVVKNRARVFGEGVDETQAEALVDADVVSEVASRLWLIILSEKQETLVISKEHRGVIDKYEAEKGD
;
A
#
# COMPACT_ATOMS: atom_id res chain seq x y z
N MET A 1 -23.95 -15.78 13.00
CA MET A 1 -24.05 -14.85 11.86
C MET A 1 -22.75 -14.12 11.54
N THR A 2 -21.86 -13.89 12.47
CA THR A 2 -20.59 -13.14 12.31
C THR A 2 -19.54 -13.77 11.37
N ARG A 3 -19.57 -15.07 11.14
CA ARG A 3 -18.56 -15.80 10.36
C ARG A 3 -18.68 -15.57 8.85
N ILE A 4 -19.89 -15.41 8.33
CA ILE A 4 -20.16 -15.20 6.90
C ILE A 4 -19.74 -13.81 6.43
N GLU A 5 -19.90 -12.78 7.28
CA GLU A 5 -19.49 -11.40 6.94
C GLU A 5 -17.96 -11.24 6.87
N GLY A 6 -17.24 -11.89 7.78
CA GLY A 6 -15.78 -11.90 7.78
C GLY A 6 -15.19 -12.60 6.54
N GLU A 7 -15.75 -13.75 6.16
CA GLU A 7 -15.33 -14.50 4.97
C GLU A 7 -15.61 -13.70 3.68
N THR A 8 -16.73 -12.98 3.62
CA THR A 8 -17.09 -12.13 2.47
C THR A 8 -16.18 -10.92 2.37
N ALA A 9 -15.82 -10.28 3.49
CA ALA A 9 -14.90 -9.15 3.52
C ALA A 9 -13.47 -9.57 3.09
N GLN A 10 -13.01 -10.73 3.58
CA GLN A 10 -11.71 -11.27 3.20
C GLN A 10 -11.65 -11.69 1.72
N ALA A 11 -12.73 -12.27 1.19
CA ALA A 11 -12.84 -12.61 -0.23
C ALA A 11 -12.81 -11.36 -1.13
N LYS A 12 -13.48 -10.28 -0.73
CA LYS A 12 -13.46 -8.99 -1.45
C LYS A 12 -12.06 -8.34 -1.43
N GLY A 13 -11.36 -8.40 -0.30
CA GLY A 13 -9.98 -7.93 -0.19
C GLY A 13 -9.05 -8.69 -1.13
N ALA A 14 -9.11 -10.02 -1.13
CA ALA A 14 -8.32 -10.87 -2.01
C ALA A 14 -8.62 -10.65 -3.51
N ASP A 15 -9.89 -10.33 -3.85
CA ASP A 15 -10.26 -9.97 -5.22
C ASP A 15 -9.64 -8.64 -5.63
N GLY A 16 -9.72 -7.61 -4.79
CA GLY A 16 -9.09 -6.32 -5.01
C GLY A 16 -7.59 -6.44 -5.24
N ALA A 17 -6.89 -7.23 -4.41
CA ALA A 17 -5.47 -7.49 -4.56
C ALA A 17 -5.12 -8.16 -5.92
N ARG A 18 -5.90 -9.17 -6.36
CA ARG A 18 -5.69 -9.83 -7.66
C ARG A 18 -5.94 -8.90 -8.85
N ARG A 19 -6.98 -8.05 -8.76
CA ARG A 19 -7.28 -7.04 -9.80
C ARG A 19 -6.17 -6.02 -9.90
N ALA A 20 -5.69 -5.49 -8.76
CA ALA A 20 -4.56 -4.56 -8.70
C ALA A 20 -3.30 -5.19 -9.29
N LYS A 21 -2.95 -6.42 -8.87
CA LYS A 21 -1.83 -7.18 -9.45
C LYS A 21 -1.92 -7.27 -10.97
N ARG A 22 -3.07 -7.73 -11.49
CA ARG A 22 -3.28 -7.88 -12.93
C ARG A 22 -3.07 -6.56 -13.68
N TRP A 23 -3.60 -5.46 -13.15
CA TRP A 23 -3.46 -4.15 -13.79
C TRP A 23 -2.01 -3.68 -13.77
N LEU A 24 -1.36 -3.72 -12.61
CA LEU A 24 0.04 -3.31 -12.44
C LEU A 24 0.97 -4.09 -13.40
N GLU A 25 0.90 -5.41 -13.38
CA GLU A 25 1.76 -6.26 -14.22
C GLU A 25 1.51 -6.10 -15.72
N SER A 26 0.30 -5.72 -16.12
CA SER A 26 -0.05 -5.57 -17.54
C SER A 26 0.21 -4.17 -18.09
N THR A 27 0.31 -3.15 -17.23
CA THR A 27 0.36 -1.75 -17.69
C THR A 27 1.59 -0.99 -17.17
N THR A 28 2.34 -1.56 -16.24
CA THR A 28 3.50 -0.91 -15.63
C THR A 28 4.71 -1.85 -15.58
N ARG A 29 5.82 -1.38 -15.04
CA ARG A 29 7.05 -2.17 -14.79
C ARG A 29 7.02 -2.94 -13.46
N VAL A 30 5.84 -3.22 -12.92
CA VAL A 30 5.67 -3.94 -11.65
C VAL A 30 5.70 -5.46 -11.88
N ASN A 31 6.40 -6.15 -10.98
CA ASN A 31 6.36 -7.61 -10.80
C ASN A 31 5.83 -7.90 -9.39
N ALA A 32 4.51 -8.08 -9.25
CA ALA A 32 3.86 -8.35 -7.98
C ALA A 32 4.03 -9.83 -7.59
N GLN A 33 5.07 -10.11 -6.82
CA GLN A 33 5.45 -11.46 -6.42
C GLN A 33 4.66 -11.97 -5.22
N TRP A 34 4.21 -11.07 -4.35
CA TRP A 34 3.54 -11.40 -3.10
C TRP A 34 2.12 -10.88 -3.10
N VAL A 35 1.17 -11.76 -2.85
CA VAL A 35 -0.26 -11.45 -2.74
C VAL A 35 -0.80 -12.06 -1.46
N ASN A 36 -1.40 -11.24 -0.61
CA ASN A 36 -2.10 -11.71 0.57
C ASN A 36 -3.50 -12.25 0.15
N PRO A 37 -3.96 -13.43 0.58
CA PRO A 37 -3.41 -14.26 1.68
C PRO A 37 -2.54 -15.47 1.23
N ASP A 38 -1.85 -15.41 0.10
CA ASP A 38 -1.04 -16.54 -0.34
C ASP A 38 0.05 -16.89 0.72
N PRO A 39 0.14 -18.13 1.21
CA PRO A 39 1.01 -18.48 2.34
C PRO A 39 2.47 -18.02 2.23
N PRO A 40 3.14 -18.10 1.06
CA PRO A 40 4.52 -17.63 0.94
C PRO A 40 4.67 -16.11 1.04
N ALA A 41 3.59 -15.35 0.77
CA ALA A 41 3.59 -13.89 0.80
C ALA A 41 3.34 -13.32 2.19
N VAL A 42 2.51 -13.99 2.99
CA VAL A 42 2.06 -13.49 4.30
C VAL A 42 3.22 -13.03 5.20
N PRO A 43 4.30 -13.80 5.42
CA PRO A 43 5.39 -13.36 6.28
C PRO A 43 6.15 -12.12 5.77
N LYS A 44 6.14 -11.91 4.45
CA LYS A 44 6.82 -10.76 3.81
C LYS A 44 6.01 -9.48 3.89
N LEU A 45 4.69 -9.60 3.87
CA LEU A 45 3.75 -8.49 3.87
C LEU A 45 3.23 -8.13 5.26
N THR A 46 3.57 -8.93 6.30
CA THR A 46 3.04 -8.77 7.66
C THR A 46 4.03 -8.05 8.56
N PHE A 47 3.51 -7.09 9.30
CA PHE A 47 4.19 -6.31 10.31
C PHE A 47 3.37 -6.32 11.61
N SER A 48 4.03 -5.95 12.71
CA SER A 48 3.36 -5.81 14.01
C SER A 48 3.23 -4.35 14.39
N TRP A 49 2.08 -3.97 14.93
CA TRP A 49 2.00 -2.70 15.62
C TRP A 49 2.94 -2.75 16.85
N PRO A 50 3.72 -1.69 17.12
CA PRO A 50 4.63 -1.65 18.27
C PRO A 50 3.93 -1.92 19.60
N HIS A 51 2.67 -1.51 19.72
CA HIS A 51 1.86 -1.71 20.91
C HIS A 51 0.52 -2.39 20.59
N GLY A 52 -0.07 -3.06 21.59
CA GLY A 52 -1.37 -3.72 21.46
C GLY A 52 -1.35 -5.13 20.88
N GLY A 53 -0.19 -5.68 20.50
CA GLY A 53 0.00 -7.08 20.09
C GLY A 53 -0.75 -7.49 18.82
N GLN A 54 -1.21 -6.53 18.00
CA GLN A 54 -1.91 -6.80 16.74
C GLN A 54 -0.96 -6.70 15.56
N ASN A 55 -1.17 -7.57 14.58
CA ASN A 55 -0.48 -7.51 13.30
C ASN A 55 -1.32 -6.76 12.27
N PHE A 56 -0.65 -6.26 11.24
CA PHE A 56 -1.25 -5.80 10.00
C PHE A 56 -0.47 -6.36 8.82
N SER A 57 -1.08 -6.37 7.65
CA SER A 57 -0.40 -6.80 6.43
C SER A 57 -0.84 -5.93 5.26
N PHE A 58 0.09 -5.71 4.34
CA PHE A 58 -0.24 -5.16 3.02
C PHE A 58 -0.88 -6.23 2.15
N ASP A 59 -1.67 -5.81 1.16
CA ASP A 59 -2.36 -6.71 0.23
C ASP A 59 -1.45 -7.29 -0.84
N LEU A 60 -0.48 -6.50 -1.30
CA LEU A 60 0.44 -6.83 -2.38
C LEU A 60 1.86 -6.39 -2.06
N GLY A 61 2.82 -7.03 -2.70
CA GLY A 61 4.21 -6.58 -2.75
C GLY A 61 4.98 -7.26 -3.86
N GLY A 62 6.14 -6.71 -4.17
CA GLY A 62 7.01 -7.23 -5.21
C GLY A 62 8.13 -6.27 -5.54
N LEU A 63 8.60 -6.32 -6.78
CA LEU A 63 9.71 -5.54 -7.29
C LEU A 63 9.26 -4.68 -8.47
N LEU A 64 9.87 -3.52 -8.62
CA LEU A 64 9.86 -2.76 -9.86
C LEU A 64 10.96 -3.30 -10.77
N LYS A 65 10.73 -3.25 -12.08
CA LYS A 65 11.65 -3.76 -13.11
C LYS A 65 12.06 -2.65 -14.04
N TYR A 66 13.34 -2.63 -14.38
CA TYR A 66 13.92 -1.73 -15.36
C TYR A 66 13.83 -0.23 -15.01
N GLY A 67 14.67 0.56 -15.63
CA GLY A 67 14.75 2.00 -15.44
C GLY A 67 15.24 2.40 -14.04
N ASP A 68 14.95 3.62 -13.63
CA ASP A 68 15.47 4.23 -12.40
C ASP A 68 15.10 3.50 -11.11
N PHE A 69 14.05 2.68 -11.14
CA PHE A 69 13.56 1.93 -9.98
C PHE A 69 13.81 0.42 -10.06
N ASP A 70 14.74 -0.03 -10.92
CA ASP A 70 15.00 -1.46 -11.07
C ASP A 70 15.43 -2.10 -9.75
N GLY A 71 14.74 -3.20 -9.38
CA GLY A 71 14.96 -3.91 -8.14
C GLY A 71 14.34 -3.29 -6.88
N HIS A 72 13.75 -2.09 -6.97
CA HIS A 72 13.06 -1.48 -5.83
C HIS A 72 11.88 -2.32 -5.35
N VAL A 73 11.78 -2.49 -4.05
CA VAL A 73 10.67 -3.21 -3.39
C VAL A 73 9.47 -2.27 -3.21
N PHE A 74 8.28 -2.77 -3.50
CA PHE A 74 7.05 -2.04 -3.17
C PHE A 74 6.12 -2.87 -2.30
N PHE A 75 5.34 -2.20 -1.46
CA PHE A 75 4.14 -2.72 -0.82
C PHE A 75 2.91 -1.92 -1.24
N ALA A 76 1.78 -2.60 -1.35
CA ALA A 76 0.54 -1.95 -1.78
C ALA A 76 -0.66 -2.41 -0.95
N GLU A 77 -1.55 -1.45 -0.72
CA GLU A 77 -2.89 -1.67 -0.18
C GLU A 77 -3.91 -1.43 -1.29
N SER A 78 -4.89 -2.32 -1.42
CA SER A 78 -5.93 -2.24 -2.44
C SER A 78 -7.32 -2.12 -1.84
N LYS A 79 -8.11 -1.17 -2.32
CA LYS A 79 -9.48 -0.92 -1.83
C LYS A 79 -10.49 -0.90 -2.96
N ASN A 80 -11.15 -2.04 -3.13
CA ASN A 80 -12.22 -2.23 -4.12
C ASN A 80 -13.60 -2.03 -3.47
N TYR A 81 -13.91 -0.78 -3.10
CA TYR A 81 -15.21 -0.42 -2.55
C TYR A 81 -16.05 0.32 -3.57
N ALA A 82 -17.33 -0.07 -3.67
CA ALA A 82 -18.31 0.62 -4.50
C ALA A 82 -18.76 1.98 -3.93
N ALA A 83 -18.55 2.20 -2.62
CA ALA A 83 -18.89 3.45 -1.93
C ALA A 83 -17.65 4.05 -1.27
N PRO A 84 -17.42 5.37 -1.43
CA PRO A 84 -16.20 6.03 -0.92
C PRO A 84 -16.24 6.37 0.58
N SER A 85 -17.31 6.03 1.32
CA SER A 85 -17.54 6.52 2.69
C SER A 85 -16.39 6.24 3.66
N ASP A 86 -15.70 5.12 3.52
CA ASP A 86 -14.70 4.69 4.49
C ASP A 86 -13.25 4.76 3.96
N LEU A 87 -13.08 5.15 2.68
CA LEU A 87 -11.74 5.18 2.05
C LEU A 87 -10.78 6.14 2.74
N SER A 88 -11.26 7.26 3.26
CA SER A 88 -10.45 8.22 3.98
C SER A 88 -9.83 7.62 5.26
N ASP A 89 -10.63 6.91 6.05
CA ASP A 89 -10.16 6.24 7.27
C ASP A 89 -9.22 5.07 6.95
N HIS A 90 -9.49 4.32 5.88
CA HIS A 90 -8.61 3.27 5.41
C HIS A 90 -7.26 3.83 4.92
N TYR A 91 -7.28 4.96 4.19
CA TYR A 91 -6.07 5.62 3.75
C TYR A 91 -5.27 6.16 4.95
N SER A 92 -5.92 6.79 5.90
CA SER A 92 -5.32 7.23 7.15
C SER A 92 -4.63 6.06 7.89
N LYS A 93 -5.30 4.92 8.00
CA LYS A 93 -4.70 3.72 8.61
C LYS A 93 -3.50 3.21 7.81
N PHE A 94 -3.59 3.18 6.48
CA PHE A 94 -2.50 2.77 5.59
C PHE A 94 -1.26 3.65 5.79
N LEU A 95 -1.39 4.97 5.91
CA LEU A 95 -0.26 5.87 6.16
C LEU A 95 0.44 5.56 7.50
N ALA A 96 -0.33 5.32 8.56
CA ALA A 96 0.25 4.90 9.84
C ALA A 96 0.94 3.52 9.75
N GLN A 97 0.43 2.60 8.94
CA GLN A 97 1.05 1.31 8.67
C GLN A 97 2.36 1.46 7.89
N CYS A 98 2.41 2.36 6.89
CA CYS A 98 3.65 2.66 6.16
C CYS A 98 4.73 3.21 7.10
N TYR A 99 4.37 4.16 7.98
CA TYR A 99 5.28 4.69 8.99
C TYR A 99 5.84 3.59 9.90
N VAL A 100 4.98 2.71 10.42
CA VAL A 100 5.41 1.61 11.29
C VAL A 100 6.28 0.60 10.53
N ALA A 101 5.95 0.31 9.28
CA ALA A 101 6.72 -0.63 8.46
C ALA A 101 8.14 -0.11 8.16
N ASP A 102 8.27 1.19 7.88
CA ASP A 102 9.56 1.82 7.65
C ASP A 102 10.39 1.91 8.93
N LEU A 103 9.75 2.23 10.06
CA LEU A 103 10.40 2.27 11.38
C LEU A 103 10.88 0.89 11.85
N ASP A 104 10.09 -0.18 11.61
CA ASP A 104 10.45 -1.57 11.99
C ASP A 104 11.58 -2.12 11.12
N LYS A 105 11.56 -1.82 9.83
CA LYS A 105 12.53 -2.33 8.84
C LYS A 105 12.96 -1.23 7.86
N PRO A 106 13.83 -0.31 8.30
CA PRO A 106 14.31 0.76 7.44
C PRO A 106 14.94 0.22 6.15
N GLY A 107 14.53 0.77 5.01
CA GLY A 107 15.03 0.36 3.70
C GLY A 107 14.54 -1.01 3.20
N TYR A 108 13.59 -1.64 3.87
CA TYR A 108 12.99 -2.90 3.40
C TYR A 108 11.95 -2.68 2.29
N CYS A 109 11.37 -1.49 2.20
CA CYS A 109 10.39 -1.11 1.20
C CYS A 109 10.76 0.26 0.62
N ASP A 110 10.89 0.34 -0.70
CA ASP A 110 11.25 1.58 -1.39
C ASP A 110 10.01 2.39 -1.80
N HIS A 111 8.86 1.74 -1.96
CA HIS A 111 7.63 2.40 -2.42
C HIS A 111 6.39 1.84 -1.74
N PHE A 112 5.50 2.74 -1.32
CA PHE A 112 4.18 2.40 -0.80
C PHE A 112 3.09 2.83 -1.77
N MET A 113 2.24 1.90 -2.21
CA MET A 113 1.20 2.16 -3.21
C MET A 113 -0.19 2.02 -2.59
N TRP A 114 -0.98 3.08 -2.66
CA TRP A 114 -2.41 3.02 -2.39
C TRP A 114 -3.17 2.87 -3.70
N ILE A 115 -3.93 1.79 -3.84
CA ILE A 115 -4.69 1.47 -5.05
C ILE A 115 -6.17 1.39 -4.71
N ALA A 116 -6.97 2.30 -5.27
CA ALA A 116 -8.40 2.37 -5.00
C ALA A 116 -9.22 2.45 -6.29
N TRP A 117 -10.45 1.93 -6.27
CA TRP A 117 -11.40 2.04 -7.38
C TRP A 117 -12.37 3.22 -7.23
N SER A 118 -12.15 4.04 -6.24
CA SER A 118 -12.92 5.26 -6.00
C SER A 118 -11.99 6.35 -5.47
N PRO A 119 -12.12 7.58 -5.96
CA PRO A 119 -11.38 8.71 -5.41
C PRO A 119 -11.91 9.05 -4.00
N HIS A 120 -11.03 9.53 -3.14
CA HIS A 120 -11.34 10.05 -1.81
C HIS A 120 -10.58 11.35 -1.58
N ASN A 121 -11.04 12.18 -0.65
CA ASN A 121 -10.38 13.44 -0.26
C ASN A 121 -9.95 14.32 -1.46
N ILE A 122 -10.78 14.40 -2.49
CA ILE A 122 -10.45 15.04 -3.78
C ILE A 122 -10.00 16.49 -3.60
N THR A 123 -10.58 17.21 -2.66
CA THR A 123 -10.23 18.61 -2.36
C THR A 123 -8.83 18.77 -1.76
N LYS A 124 -8.30 17.70 -1.17
CA LYS A 124 -6.95 17.63 -0.56
C LYS A 124 -5.97 16.81 -1.38
N TRP A 125 -6.31 16.50 -2.64
CA TRP A 125 -5.51 15.59 -3.47
C TRP A 125 -4.00 15.91 -3.51
N PRO A 126 -3.55 17.17 -3.66
CA PRO A 126 -2.13 17.51 -3.65
C PRO A 126 -1.43 17.30 -2.30
N GLU A 127 -2.22 17.22 -1.21
CA GLU A 127 -1.70 17.10 0.14
C GLU A 127 -1.53 15.65 0.58
N LEU A 128 -2.24 14.71 -0.06
CA LEU A 128 -2.35 13.31 0.39
C LEU A 128 -1.02 12.57 0.54
N THR A 129 0.01 13.01 -0.17
CA THR A 129 1.37 12.43 -0.13
C THR A 129 2.39 13.33 0.54
N THR A 130 1.96 14.35 1.29
CA THR A 130 2.87 15.22 2.03
C THR A 130 3.24 14.67 3.39
N ALA A 131 4.37 15.09 3.93
CA ALA A 131 4.84 14.72 5.26
C ALA A 131 3.82 15.07 6.36
N ASP A 132 3.21 16.25 6.28
CA ASP A 132 2.17 16.68 7.24
C ASP A 132 0.95 15.76 7.19
N TYR A 133 0.56 15.34 5.99
CA TYR A 133 -0.58 14.42 5.82
C TYR A 133 -0.26 13.00 6.33
N VAL A 134 0.99 12.55 6.30
CA VAL A 134 1.44 11.28 6.90
C VAL A 134 1.47 11.37 8.42
N ARG A 135 1.88 12.51 8.98
CA ARG A 135 2.01 12.74 10.42
C ARG A 135 0.68 12.58 11.16
N GLU A 136 -0.40 13.19 10.65
CA GLU A 136 -1.72 13.17 11.29
C GLU A 136 -2.23 11.75 11.60
N PRO A 137 -2.23 10.78 10.65
CA PRO A 137 -2.57 9.38 10.92
C PRO A 137 -1.70 8.67 11.95
N VAL A 138 -0.41 8.98 12.01
CA VAL A 138 0.49 8.41 13.02
C VAL A 138 0.05 8.85 14.41
N VAL A 139 -0.20 10.13 14.60
CA VAL A 139 -0.73 10.70 15.86
C VAL A 139 -2.11 10.15 16.18
N LYS A 140 -3.01 10.05 15.20
CA LYS A 140 -4.35 9.45 15.36
C LYS A 140 -4.28 7.99 15.84
N ASN A 141 -3.29 7.23 15.40
CA ASN A 141 -3.06 5.83 15.79
C ASN A 141 -2.09 5.68 16.98
N ARG A 142 -1.83 6.72 17.75
CA ARG A 142 -0.81 6.79 18.80
C ARG A 142 -0.83 5.64 19.80
N ALA A 143 -2.01 5.15 20.17
CA ALA A 143 -2.13 4.03 21.12
C ALA A 143 -1.45 2.75 20.57
N ARG A 144 -1.48 2.53 19.26
CA ARG A 144 -0.83 1.39 18.59
C ARG A 144 0.63 1.67 18.25
N VAL A 145 0.97 2.93 17.96
CA VAL A 145 2.33 3.32 17.53
C VAL A 145 3.22 3.59 18.73
N PHE A 146 2.72 4.32 19.74
CA PHE A 146 3.51 4.79 20.90
C PHE A 146 3.07 4.21 22.24
N GLY A 147 1.87 3.59 22.31
CA GLY A 147 1.35 2.95 23.52
C GLY A 147 0.10 3.60 24.09
N GLU A 148 -0.65 2.80 24.85
CA GLU A 148 -1.81 3.29 25.60
C GLU A 148 -1.36 4.32 26.64
N GLY A 149 -2.09 5.43 26.76
CA GLY A 149 -1.77 6.52 27.69
C GLY A 149 -0.92 7.64 27.11
N VAL A 150 -0.39 7.52 25.90
CA VAL A 150 0.24 8.62 25.17
C VAL A 150 -0.85 9.56 24.65
N ASP A 151 -0.86 10.81 25.12
CA ASP A 151 -1.78 11.84 24.61
C ASP A 151 -1.32 12.38 23.24
N GLU A 152 -2.14 13.24 22.64
CA GLU A 152 -1.89 13.78 21.31
C GLU A 152 -0.62 14.63 21.26
N THR A 153 -0.41 15.51 22.25
CA THR A 153 0.78 16.38 22.34
C THR A 153 2.05 15.57 22.51
N GLN A 154 2.01 14.52 23.32
CA GLN A 154 3.13 13.60 23.49
C GLN A 154 3.40 12.83 22.17
N ALA A 155 2.35 12.36 21.50
CA ALA A 155 2.48 11.66 20.22
C ALA A 155 3.12 12.55 19.15
N GLU A 156 2.69 13.81 19.04
CA GLU A 156 3.27 14.80 18.15
C GLU A 156 4.80 14.95 18.35
N ALA A 157 5.24 14.95 19.61
CA ALA A 157 6.65 15.04 19.96
C ALA A 157 7.45 13.74 19.71
N LEU A 158 6.77 12.59 19.70
CA LEU A 158 7.37 11.25 19.48
C LEU A 158 7.46 10.88 18.00
N VAL A 159 6.69 11.53 17.13
CA VAL A 159 6.74 11.24 15.69
C VAL A 159 8.12 11.58 15.12
N ASP A 160 8.78 10.60 14.54
CA ASP A 160 10.03 10.79 13.81
C ASP A 160 9.75 11.52 12.50
N ALA A 161 10.27 12.75 12.38
CA ALA A 161 10.04 13.62 11.22
C ALA A 161 10.76 13.11 9.96
N ASP A 162 11.91 12.45 10.12
CA ASP A 162 12.67 11.91 9.00
C ASP A 162 11.93 10.70 8.41
N VAL A 163 11.42 9.79 9.25
CA VAL A 163 10.58 8.66 8.82
C VAL A 163 9.31 9.14 8.12
N VAL A 164 8.64 10.17 8.65
CA VAL A 164 7.45 10.75 8.00
C VAL A 164 7.78 11.29 6.62
N SER A 165 8.90 12.00 6.48
CA SER A 165 9.35 12.59 5.20
C SER A 165 9.75 11.50 4.20
N GLU A 166 10.43 10.46 4.65
CA GLU A 166 10.80 9.31 3.84
C GLU A 166 9.55 8.56 3.32
N VAL A 167 8.61 8.24 4.20
CA VAL A 167 7.35 7.61 3.79
C VAL A 167 6.62 8.49 2.78
N ALA A 168 6.48 9.79 3.03
CA ALA A 168 5.79 10.71 2.13
C ALA A 168 6.41 10.72 0.73
N SER A 169 7.75 10.73 0.63
CA SER A 169 8.48 10.72 -0.65
C SER A 169 8.29 9.44 -1.47
N ARG A 170 7.89 8.33 -0.83
CA ARG A 170 7.73 6.99 -1.41
C ARG A 170 6.27 6.60 -1.69
N LEU A 171 5.32 7.51 -1.43
CA LEU A 171 3.89 7.25 -1.61
C LEU A 171 3.44 7.39 -3.06
N TRP A 172 2.66 6.41 -3.51
CA TRP A 172 1.99 6.43 -4.81
C TRP A 172 0.49 6.30 -4.61
N LEU A 173 -0.28 7.18 -5.27
CA LEU A 173 -1.74 7.13 -5.30
C LEU A 173 -2.20 6.67 -6.69
N ILE A 174 -2.89 5.54 -6.75
CA ILE A 174 -3.39 4.95 -7.98
C ILE A 174 -4.90 4.81 -7.86
N ILE A 175 -5.63 5.53 -8.70
CA ILE A 175 -7.09 5.41 -8.79
C ILE A 175 -7.44 4.70 -10.08
N LEU A 176 -8.09 3.56 -9.94
CA LEU A 176 -8.52 2.70 -11.04
C LEU A 176 -10.02 2.80 -11.27
N SER A 177 -10.45 2.38 -12.43
CA SER A 177 -11.83 2.13 -12.78
C SER A 177 -11.95 0.83 -13.57
N GLU A 178 -13.13 0.25 -13.62
CA GLU A 178 -13.40 -0.96 -14.42
C GLU A 178 -13.04 -0.75 -15.90
N LYS A 179 -13.22 0.46 -16.43
CA LYS A 179 -12.84 0.77 -17.82
C LYS A 179 -11.32 0.72 -18.03
N GLN A 180 -10.54 1.22 -17.07
CA GLN A 180 -9.08 1.14 -17.15
C GLN A 180 -8.59 -0.32 -17.11
N GLU A 181 -9.27 -1.19 -16.36
CA GLU A 181 -8.95 -2.61 -16.32
C GLU A 181 -9.17 -3.33 -17.66
N THR A 182 -10.00 -2.78 -18.56
CA THR A 182 -10.17 -3.32 -19.92
C THR A 182 -9.01 -2.97 -20.86
N LEU A 183 -8.12 -2.06 -20.46
CA LEU A 183 -6.97 -1.62 -21.25
C LEU A 183 -5.72 -2.48 -21.00
N VAL A 184 -5.79 -3.48 -20.12
CA VAL A 184 -4.65 -4.36 -19.85
C VAL A 184 -4.26 -5.15 -21.08
N ILE A 185 -2.96 -5.22 -21.37
CA ILE A 185 -2.43 -6.04 -22.46
C ILE A 185 -2.37 -7.52 -22.05
N SER A 186 -2.31 -8.42 -23.02
CA SER A 186 -2.17 -9.84 -22.73
C SER A 186 -0.78 -10.19 -22.14
N LYS A 187 -0.69 -11.34 -21.48
CA LYS A 187 0.59 -11.83 -20.95
C LYS A 187 1.63 -12.07 -22.05
N GLU A 188 1.18 -12.48 -23.22
CA GLU A 188 2.06 -12.71 -24.38
C GLU A 188 2.66 -11.40 -24.87
N HIS A 189 1.84 -10.34 -25.00
CA HIS A 189 2.33 -9.00 -25.34
C HIS A 189 3.28 -8.45 -24.27
N ARG A 190 2.95 -8.65 -23.00
CA ARG A 190 3.84 -8.23 -21.90
C ARG A 190 5.17 -8.97 -21.95
N GLY A 191 5.17 -10.27 -22.24
CA GLY A 191 6.40 -11.06 -22.39
C GLY A 191 7.32 -10.56 -23.52
N VAL A 192 6.76 -10.05 -24.62
CA VAL A 192 7.55 -9.43 -25.69
C VAL A 192 8.19 -8.12 -25.21
N ILE A 193 7.45 -7.29 -24.50
CA ILE A 193 7.96 -6.05 -23.92
C ILE A 193 9.07 -6.34 -22.90
N ASP A 194 8.83 -7.25 -21.95
CA ASP A 194 9.80 -7.63 -20.91
C ASP A 194 11.11 -8.16 -21.55
N LYS A 195 11.01 -8.96 -22.60
CA LYS A 195 12.19 -9.44 -23.32
C LYS A 195 12.97 -8.31 -23.99
N TYR A 196 12.26 -7.38 -24.63
CA TYR A 196 12.89 -6.23 -25.28
C TYR A 196 13.61 -5.33 -24.28
N GLU A 197 12.96 -5.02 -23.16
CA GLU A 197 13.54 -4.20 -22.08
C GLU A 197 14.78 -4.88 -21.46
N ALA A 198 14.71 -6.19 -21.22
CA ALA A 198 15.85 -6.96 -20.70
C ALA A 198 17.05 -7.00 -21.67
N GLU A 199 16.80 -7.04 -23.00
CA GLU A 199 17.86 -7.03 -24.02
C GLU A 199 18.48 -5.63 -24.21
N LYS A 200 17.75 -4.59 -23.94
CA LYS A 200 18.22 -3.18 -24.09
C LYS A 200 18.99 -2.68 -22.87
N GLY A 201 18.72 -3.22 -21.68
CA GLY A 201 19.34 -2.78 -20.44
C GLY A 201 18.88 -1.38 -19.97
N ASP A 202 17.67 -0.99 -20.38
CA ASP A 202 17.03 0.27 -19.97
C ASP A 202 16.05 0.04 -18.83
#